data_d08bb4d6b5e8ff926c194cbc72b039bd
#
_entry.id   d08bb4d6b5e8ff926c194cbc72b039bd
#
_cell.length_a   1.000
_cell.length_b   1.000
_cell.length_c   1.000
_cell.angle_alpha   90.00
_cell.angle_beta   90.00
_cell.angle_gamma   90.00
#
_symmetry.space_group_name_H-M   'P 1'
#
loop_
_entity.id
_entity.type
_entity.pdbx_description
1 polymer ?
#
loop_
_entity_poly.entity_id
_entity_poly.type
_entity_poly.pdbx_seq_one_letter_code
_entity_poly.pdbx_strand_id
1 'polypeptide(L)'
;PEAEGDPYADQPTVTAPELPELTPAQELAGYIRSRSAAALVTSHALLVSEVENADELLAQMPEDPQCADIVSRAGAKDAYYYSSANMSDNYAMIAQLIEDKDLCVMVAEMVRFNARVYPSATPLRYFRRSPYDLTQEAIEQTWQSMQGKPEYADIEELTNNQNERFLFSTQHLTRRYAKAISDVDEWTD
;
A
#
# COMPACT_ATOMS: atom_id res chain seq x y z
N PRO A 1 48.50 -34.79 46.91
CA PRO A 1 48.00 -33.92 45.88
C PRO A 1 46.52 -34.17 45.70
N GLU A 2 45.73 -33.27 46.28
CA GLU A 2 44.28 -33.28 46.23
C GLU A 2 43.87 -32.74 44.87
N ALA A 3 42.97 -33.51 44.18
CA ALA A 3 42.38 -33.09 42.96
C ALA A 3 41.28 -32.04 43.28
N GLU A 4 41.53 -30.78 42.94
CA GLU A 4 40.51 -29.76 43.01
C GLU A 4 39.43 -30.10 41.97
N GLY A 5 38.21 -30.46 42.45
CA GLY A 5 37.01 -30.63 41.61
C GLY A 5 36.61 -29.29 41.03
N ASP A 6 36.35 -29.26 39.73
CA ASP A 6 35.85 -28.07 39.00
C ASP A 6 34.52 -27.59 39.62
N PRO A 7 34.45 -26.40 40.19
CA PRO A 7 33.25 -25.89 40.85
C PRO A 7 32.11 -25.55 39.86
N TYR A 8 32.28 -25.71 38.53
CA TYR A 8 31.29 -25.44 37.51
C TYR A 8 30.66 -26.67 36.84
N ALA A 9 31.01 -27.91 37.35
CA ALA A 9 30.56 -29.14 36.69
C ALA A 9 29.07 -29.46 36.90
N ASP A 10 28.32 -28.68 37.68
CA ASP A 10 26.93 -29.01 38.06
C ASP A 10 25.97 -27.83 37.84
N GLN A 11 26.17 -27.08 36.73
CA GLN A 11 25.16 -26.11 36.32
C GLN A 11 24.10 -26.84 35.47
N PRO A 12 22.80 -26.75 35.84
CA PRO A 12 21.75 -27.30 35.01
C PRO A 12 21.77 -26.55 33.67
N THR A 13 21.92 -27.29 32.58
CA THR A 13 21.78 -26.77 31.22
C THR A 13 20.36 -26.20 31.08
N VAL A 14 20.23 -24.90 31.17
CA VAL A 14 18.95 -24.21 30.85
C VAL A 14 18.68 -24.46 29.40
N THR A 15 17.88 -25.46 29.08
CA THR A 15 17.35 -25.66 27.75
C THR A 15 16.51 -24.42 27.43
N ALA A 16 16.93 -23.67 26.44
CA ALA A 16 16.13 -22.54 25.94
C ALA A 16 14.72 -23.05 25.63
N PRO A 17 13.65 -22.36 26.02
CA PRO A 17 12.29 -22.78 25.70
C PRO A 17 12.19 -22.94 24.19
N GLU A 18 11.81 -24.13 23.74
CA GLU A 18 11.47 -24.33 22.32
C GLU A 18 10.35 -23.36 21.97
N LEU A 19 10.63 -22.48 21.02
CA LEU A 19 9.59 -21.60 20.47
C LEU A 19 8.51 -22.50 19.85
N PRO A 20 7.22 -22.23 20.11
CA PRO A 20 6.15 -23.02 19.52
C PRO A 20 6.28 -23.00 17.99
N GLU A 21 6.19 -24.20 17.39
CA GLU A 21 6.20 -24.30 15.92
C GLU A 21 5.01 -23.52 15.35
N LEU A 22 5.30 -22.70 14.33
CA LEU A 22 4.27 -21.94 13.64
C LEU A 22 3.41 -22.90 12.80
N THR A 23 2.11 -22.61 12.74
CA THR A 23 1.22 -23.30 11.79
C THR A 23 1.52 -22.82 10.37
N PRO A 24 1.20 -23.59 9.31
CA PRO A 24 1.39 -23.15 7.93
C PRO A 24 0.66 -21.82 7.61
N ALA A 25 -0.50 -21.58 8.22
CA ALA A 25 -1.20 -20.29 8.07
C ALA A 25 -0.43 -19.14 8.73
N GLN A 26 0.22 -19.38 9.88
CA GLN A 26 1.06 -18.38 10.56
C GLN A 26 2.36 -18.12 9.79
N GLU A 27 2.94 -19.13 9.15
CA GLU A 27 4.10 -18.95 8.26
C GLU A 27 3.74 -18.10 7.04
N LEU A 28 2.60 -18.36 6.42
CA LEU A 28 2.07 -17.55 5.33
C LEU A 28 1.80 -16.09 5.77
N ALA A 29 1.22 -15.89 6.95
CA ALA A 29 1.06 -14.58 7.55
C ALA A 29 2.42 -13.88 7.76
N GLY A 30 3.44 -14.61 8.20
CA GLY A 30 4.82 -14.12 8.32
C GLY A 30 5.40 -13.65 6.99
N TYR A 31 5.16 -14.38 5.92
CA TYR A 31 5.55 -13.98 4.57
C TYR A 31 4.86 -12.68 4.14
N ILE A 32 3.54 -12.57 4.31
CA ILE A 32 2.79 -11.35 3.99
C ILE A 32 3.30 -10.15 4.83
N ARG A 33 3.59 -10.35 6.13
CA ARG A 33 4.16 -9.31 7.00
C ARG A 33 5.51 -8.81 6.51
N SER A 34 6.40 -9.71 6.11
CA SER A 34 7.72 -9.31 5.61
C SER A 34 7.63 -8.50 4.32
N ARG A 35 6.72 -8.84 3.43
CA ARG A 35 6.45 -8.06 2.21
C ARG A 35 5.85 -6.69 2.55
N SER A 36 4.90 -6.64 3.47
CA SER A 36 4.30 -5.39 3.93
C SER A 36 5.33 -4.46 4.60
N ALA A 37 6.26 -5.01 5.38
CA ALA A 37 7.37 -4.26 5.95
C ALA A 37 8.33 -3.70 4.89
N ALA A 38 8.41 -4.36 3.73
CA ALA A 38 9.15 -3.89 2.55
C ALA A 38 8.29 -2.97 1.64
N ALA A 39 7.16 -2.47 2.13
CA ALA A 39 6.23 -1.61 1.40
C ALA A 39 5.54 -2.26 0.18
N LEU A 40 5.40 -3.59 0.18
CA LEU A 40 4.78 -4.37 -0.91
C LEU A 40 3.49 -5.03 -0.43
N VAL A 41 2.43 -4.92 -1.21
CA VAL A 41 1.27 -5.80 -1.08
C VAL A 41 1.56 -7.14 -1.74
N THR A 42 0.82 -8.17 -1.37
CA THR A 42 1.00 -9.53 -1.89
C THR A 42 -0.23 -9.92 -2.69
N SER A 43 -0.07 -10.16 -4.00
CA SER A 43 -1.18 -10.60 -4.84
C SER A 43 -1.55 -12.06 -4.56
N HIS A 44 -2.81 -12.40 -4.75
CA HIS A 44 -3.30 -13.79 -4.64
C HIS A 44 -2.56 -14.70 -5.65
N ALA A 45 -2.39 -14.23 -6.88
CA ALA A 45 -1.66 -14.97 -7.91
C ALA A 45 -0.23 -15.32 -7.47
N LEU A 46 0.48 -14.41 -6.78
CA LEU A 46 1.81 -14.69 -6.25
C LEU A 46 1.75 -15.76 -5.17
N LEU A 47 0.80 -15.67 -4.23
CA LEU A 47 0.65 -16.66 -3.16
C LEU A 47 0.39 -18.06 -3.71
N VAL A 48 -0.51 -18.20 -4.66
CA VAL A 48 -0.83 -19.50 -5.29
C VAL A 48 0.36 -20.06 -6.06
N SER A 49 1.21 -19.20 -6.63
CA SER A 49 2.41 -19.65 -7.37
C SER A 49 3.55 -20.12 -6.45
N GLU A 50 3.64 -19.60 -5.23
CA GLU A 50 4.76 -19.86 -4.33
C GLU A 50 4.42 -20.77 -3.15
N VAL A 51 3.14 -20.86 -2.79
CA VAL A 51 2.69 -21.57 -1.57
C VAL A 51 1.67 -22.64 -1.96
N GLU A 52 2.00 -23.88 -1.64
CA GLU A 52 1.06 -24.99 -1.79
C GLU A 52 -0.14 -24.82 -0.84
N ASN A 53 -1.35 -25.03 -1.36
CA ASN A 53 -2.62 -24.87 -0.61
C ASN A 53 -2.86 -23.42 -0.08
N ALA A 54 -2.36 -22.39 -0.79
CA ALA A 54 -2.52 -21.00 -0.37
C ALA A 54 -3.97 -20.61 -0.07
N ASP A 55 -4.93 -21.05 -0.89
CA ASP A 55 -6.37 -20.77 -0.70
C ASP A 55 -6.91 -21.31 0.63
N GLU A 56 -6.53 -22.54 0.99
CA GLU A 56 -6.95 -23.15 2.25
C GLU A 56 -6.34 -22.43 3.46
N LEU A 57 -5.06 -22.04 3.35
CA LEU A 57 -4.38 -21.31 4.40
C LEU A 57 -4.95 -19.90 4.58
N LEU A 58 -5.26 -19.20 3.51
CA LEU A 58 -5.92 -17.90 3.54
C LEU A 58 -7.32 -17.97 4.15
N ALA A 59 -8.06 -19.05 3.89
CA ALA A 59 -9.37 -19.26 4.48
C ALA A 59 -9.31 -19.54 6.00
N GLN A 60 -8.21 -20.10 6.50
CA GLN A 60 -7.99 -20.38 7.94
C GLN A 60 -7.55 -19.15 8.74
N MET A 61 -6.88 -18.17 8.09
CA MET A 61 -6.31 -17.00 8.78
C MET A 61 -7.32 -16.20 9.62
N PRO A 62 -8.56 -15.93 9.16
CA PRO A 62 -9.52 -15.15 9.96
C PRO A 62 -9.90 -15.79 11.30
N GLU A 63 -9.74 -17.09 11.43
CA GLU A 63 -10.05 -17.84 12.66
C GLU A 63 -8.84 -17.91 13.63
N ASP A 64 -7.64 -17.54 13.15
CA ASP A 64 -6.43 -17.53 13.98
C ASP A 64 -6.14 -16.11 14.49
N PRO A 65 -6.22 -15.88 15.82
CA PRO A 65 -5.92 -14.56 16.40
C PRO A 65 -4.49 -14.06 16.09
N GLN A 66 -3.56 -14.96 15.82
CA GLN A 66 -2.19 -14.60 15.44
C GLN A 66 -2.07 -14.10 14.00
N CYS A 67 -3.11 -14.26 13.20
CA CYS A 67 -3.20 -13.76 11.83
C CYS A 67 -4.15 -12.55 11.69
N ALA A 68 -4.65 -12.00 12.79
CA ALA A 68 -5.67 -10.95 12.82
C ALA A 68 -5.26 -9.64 12.13
N ASP A 69 -3.96 -9.41 11.94
CA ASP A 69 -3.42 -8.24 11.25
C ASP A 69 -3.39 -8.40 9.72
N ILE A 70 -3.67 -9.60 9.20
CA ILE A 70 -3.68 -9.83 7.76
C ILE A 70 -5.02 -9.39 7.17
N VAL A 71 -4.94 -8.43 6.27
CA VAL A 71 -6.10 -7.79 5.63
C VAL A 71 -6.07 -8.09 4.14
N SER A 72 -7.24 -8.37 3.56
CA SER A 72 -7.41 -8.51 2.12
C SER A 72 -8.07 -7.29 1.51
N ARG A 73 -7.67 -6.93 0.29
CA ARG A 73 -8.28 -5.90 -0.53
C ARG A 73 -8.55 -6.44 -1.93
N ALA A 74 -9.75 -6.19 -2.45
CA ALA A 74 -10.05 -6.48 -3.84
C ALA A 74 -9.44 -5.38 -4.74
N GLY A 75 -8.62 -5.77 -5.70
CA GLY A 75 -8.09 -4.91 -6.75
C GLY A 75 -8.82 -5.13 -8.09
N ALA A 76 -8.42 -4.40 -9.12
CA ALA A 76 -9.00 -4.51 -10.45
C ALA A 76 -8.59 -5.83 -11.15
N LYS A 77 -7.41 -6.34 -10.87
CA LYS A 77 -6.83 -7.54 -11.51
C LYS A 77 -6.77 -8.74 -10.60
N ASP A 78 -6.63 -8.53 -9.28
CA ASP A 78 -6.42 -9.60 -8.33
C ASP A 78 -6.91 -9.19 -6.93
N ALA A 79 -6.94 -10.13 -6.00
CA ALA A 79 -7.00 -9.83 -4.57
C ALA A 79 -5.59 -9.60 -4.03
N TYR A 80 -5.45 -8.66 -3.09
CA TYR A 80 -4.18 -8.29 -2.48
C TYR A 80 -4.25 -8.42 -0.97
N TYR A 81 -3.15 -8.85 -0.38
CA TYR A 81 -3.01 -9.06 1.06
C TYR A 81 -1.88 -8.20 1.62
N TYR A 82 -2.09 -7.70 2.82
CA TYR A 82 -1.08 -6.94 3.56
C TYR A 82 -1.29 -7.10 5.07
N SER A 83 -0.27 -6.76 5.84
CA SER A 83 -0.35 -6.71 7.30
C SER A 83 -0.63 -5.28 7.75
N SER A 84 -1.74 -5.06 8.44
CA SER A 84 -2.10 -3.77 9.03
C SER A 84 -1.16 -3.35 10.17
N ALA A 85 -0.38 -4.28 10.71
CA ALA A 85 0.67 -3.99 11.68
C ALA A 85 1.93 -3.37 11.04
N ASN A 86 2.17 -3.62 9.74
CA ASN A 86 3.36 -3.18 9.02
C ASN A 86 3.08 -2.15 7.92
N MET A 87 1.82 -1.96 7.54
CA MET A 87 1.42 -1.08 6.45
C MET A 87 0.07 -0.44 6.76
N SER A 88 -0.06 0.88 6.58
CA SER A 88 -1.34 1.57 6.72
C SER A 88 -2.30 1.22 5.57
N ASP A 89 -3.60 1.32 5.80
CA ASP A 89 -4.63 1.07 4.78
C ASP A 89 -4.47 2.01 3.57
N ASN A 90 -4.11 3.26 3.81
CA ASN A 90 -3.86 4.24 2.74
C ASN A 90 -2.66 3.83 1.88
N TYR A 91 -1.58 3.38 2.50
CA TYR A 91 -0.42 2.92 1.75
C TYR A 91 -0.71 1.62 1.01
N ALA A 92 -1.45 0.69 1.62
CA ALA A 92 -1.89 -0.55 0.97
C ALA A 92 -2.75 -0.27 -0.27
N MET A 93 -3.63 0.73 -0.22
CA MET A 93 -4.39 1.19 -1.38
C MET A 93 -3.47 1.68 -2.51
N ILE A 94 -2.48 2.51 -2.20
CA ILE A 94 -1.51 3.02 -3.18
C ILE A 94 -0.71 1.87 -3.78
N ALA A 95 -0.17 0.98 -2.94
CA ALA A 95 0.63 -0.16 -3.39
C ALA A 95 -0.17 -1.12 -4.28
N GLN A 96 -1.45 -1.35 -3.95
CA GLN A 96 -2.37 -2.13 -4.79
C GLN A 96 -2.59 -1.48 -6.16
N LEU A 97 -2.85 -0.17 -6.22
CA LEU A 97 -3.05 0.53 -7.48
C LEU A 97 -1.81 0.49 -8.38
N ILE A 98 -0.62 0.52 -7.79
CA ILE A 98 0.65 0.38 -8.51
C ILE A 98 0.79 -1.06 -9.06
N GLU A 99 0.48 -2.07 -8.28
CA GLU A 99 0.52 -3.47 -8.72
C GLU A 99 -0.51 -3.78 -9.82
N ASP A 100 -1.69 -3.19 -9.74
CA ASP A 100 -2.72 -3.30 -10.79
C ASP A 100 -2.26 -2.67 -12.12
N LYS A 101 -1.28 -1.78 -12.10
CA LYS A 101 -0.69 -1.11 -13.28
C LYS A 101 -1.72 -0.44 -14.18
N ASP A 102 -2.85 -0.01 -13.64
CA ASP A 102 -3.82 0.83 -14.31
C ASP A 102 -3.60 2.28 -13.87
N LEU A 103 -2.82 3.01 -14.67
CA LEU A 103 -2.44 4.37 -14.34
C LEU A 103 -3.63 5.34 -14.30
N CYS A 104 -4.65 5.12 -15.14
CA CYS A 104 -5.84 5.96 -15.13
C CYS A 104 -6.62 5.81 -13.82
N VAL A 105 -6.84 4.57 -13.39
CA VAL A 105 -7.49 4.28 -12.10
C VAL A 105 -6.65 4.84 -10.95
N MET A 106 -5.36 4.61 -10.95
CA MET A 106 -4.45 5.10 -9.92
C MET A 106 -4.50 6.63 -9.78
N VAL A 107 -4.40 7.36 -10.88
CA VAL A 107 -4.46 8.83 -10.88
C VAL A 107 -5.83 9.31 -10.38
N ALA A 108 -6.92 8.74 -10.90
CA ALA A 108 -8.27 9.13 -10.50
C ALA A 108 -8.52 8.90 -9.00
N GLU A 109 -8.16 7.72 -8.49
CA GLU A 109 -8.36 7.39 -7.07
C GLU A 109 -7.52 8.27 -6.14
N MET A 110 -6.28 8.59 -6.51
CA MET A 110 -5.45 9.50 -5.72
C MET A 110 -5.95 10.94 -5.73
N VAL A 111 -6.43 11.43 -6.87
CA VAL A 111 -7.03 12.76 -6.98
C VAL A 111 -8.31 12.85 -6.13
N ARG A 112 -9.17 11.83 -6.19
CA ARG A 112 -10.38 11.74 -5.35
C ARG A 112 -10.04 11.64 -3.87
N PHE A 113 -9.05 10.83 -3.52
CA PHE A 113 -8.58 10.69 -2.15
C PHE A 113 -8.07 12.01 -1.58
N ASN A 114 -7.18 12.72 -2.29
CA ASN A 114 -6.64 14.00 -1.86
C ASN A 114 -7.74 15.06 -1.73
N ALA A 115 -8.69 15.09 -2.67
CA ALA A 115 -9.83 16.00 -2.61
C ALA A 115 -10.74 15.76 -1.40
N ARG A 116 -10.95 14.48 -1.03
CA ARG A 116 -11.81 14.08 0.08
C ARG A 116 -11.15 14.25 1.45
N VAL A 117 -9.89 13.82 1.58
CA VAL A 117 -9.20 13.72 2.88
C VAL A 117 -8.49 15.01 3.25
N TYR A 118 -7.83 15.65 2.29
CA TYR A 118 -7.01 16.85 2.51
C TYR A 118 -7.65 18.13 1.96
N PRO A 119 -8.90 18.14 1.52
CA PRO A 119 -9.58 19.08 0.62
C PRO A 119 -8.65 19.88 -0.28
N SER A 120 -7.82 19.18 -1.07
CA SER A 120 -6.82 19.79 -1.95
C SER A 120 -6.87 19.23 -3.38
N ALA A 121 -6.48 20.07 -4.35
CA ALA A 121 -6.18 19.63 -5.70
C ALA A 121 -4.80 18.96 -5.72
N THR A 122 -4.58 18.03 -6.65
CA THR A 122 -3.35 17.27 -6.78
C THR A 122 -2.52 17.82 -7.94
N PRO A 123 -1.32 18.37 -7.71
CA PRO A 123 -0.45 18.79 -8.79
C PRO A 123 0.00 17.61 -9.64
N LEU A 124 0.12 17.75 -10.95
CA LEU A 124 0.57 16.66 -11.83
C LEU A 124 1.95 16.13 -11.44
N ARG A 125 2.84 16.98 -10.94
CA ARG A 125 4.17 16.58 -10.41
C ARG A 125 4.10 15.62 -9.23
N TYR A 126 2.96 15.53 -8.52
CA TYR A 126 2.74 14.59 -7.42
C TYR A 126 3.06 13.14 -7.82
N PHE A 127 2.70 12.77 -9.04
CA PHE A 127 2.91 11.41 -9.56
C PHE A 127 4.34 11.14 -10.05
N ARG A 128 5.23 12.13 -10.02
CA ARG A 128 6.66 11.96 -10.32
C ARG A 128 7.45 11.44 -9.12
N ARG A 129 6.89 11.55 -7.92
CA ARG A 129 7.53 11.12 -6.67
C ARG A 129 7.23 9.66 -6.37
N SER A 130 8.10 9.05 -5.56
CA SER A 130 7.83 7.75 -4.97
C SER A 130 6.52 7.80 -4.15
N PRO A 131 5.70 6.77 -4.17
CA PRO A 131 5.94 5.45 -4.79
C PRO A 131 5.50 5.34 -6.26
N TYR A 132 5.02 6.41 -6.90
CA TYR A 132 4.49 6.37 -8.28
C TYR A 132 5.59 6.37 -9.34
N ASP A 133 6.59 7.24 -9.19
CA ASP A 133 7.77 7.35 -10.05
C ASP A 133 7.47 7.44 -11.55
N LEU A 134 6.35 8.12 -11.90
CA LEU A 134 5.96 8.30 -13.29
C LEU A 134 6.80 9.39 -13.97
N THR A 135 7.13 9.17 -15.24
CA THR A 135 7.71 10.21 -16.08
C THR A 135 6.67 11.27 -16.44
N GLN A 136 7.12 12.48 -16.77
CA GLN A 136 6.23 13.54 -17.24
C GLN A 136 5.38 13.07 -18.44
N GLU A 137 5.98 12.36 -19.36
CA GLU A 137 5.30 11.80 -20.53
C GLU A 137 4.22 10.80 -20.15
N ALA A 138 4.50 9.88 -19.23
CA ALA A 138 3.52 8.92 -18.74
C ALA A 138 2.33 9.59 -18.05
N ILE A 139 2.56 10.67 -17.29
CA ILE A 139 1.51 11.46 -16.65
C ILE A 139 0.62 12.12 -17.72
N GLU A 140 1.22 12.77 -18.73
CA GLU A 140 0.47 13.41 -19.81
C GLU A 140 -0.36 12.41 -20.62
N GLN A 141 0.21 11.27 -20.98
CA GLN A 141 -0.49 10.21 -21.71
C GLN A 141 -1.65 9.66 -20.88
N THR A 142 -1.44 9.47 -19.57
CA THR A 142 -2.48 9.00 -18.66
C THR A 142 -3.63 10.00 -18.60
N TRP A 143 -3.32 11.29 -18.39
CA TRP A 143 -4.34 12.35 -18.36
C TRP A 143 -5.12 12.45 -19.67
N GLN A 144 -4.44 12.40 -20.80
CA GLN A 144 -5.09 12.38 -22.12
C GLN A 144 -6.01 11.17 -22.28
N SER A 145 -5.59 10.00 -21.78
CA SER A 145 -6.38 8.76 -21.85
C SER A 145 -7.62 8.80 -20.95
N MET A 146 -7.63 9.60 -19.91
CA MET A 146 -8.76 9.79 -19.00
C MET A 146 -9.82 10.72 -19.56
N GLN A 147 -9.42 11.68 -20.37
CA GLN A 147 -10.31 12.69 -20.93
C GLN A 147 -11.40 12.06 -21.82
N GLY A 148 -12.64 12.50 -21.63
CA GLY A 148 -13.79 12.02 -22.40
C GLY A 148 -14.35 10.67 -21.94
N LYS A 149 -13.74 10.02 -20.97
CA LYS A 149 -14.28 8.78 -20.40
C LYS A 149 -15.26 9.08 -19.26
N PRO A 150 -16.48 8.51 -19.28
CA PRO A 150 -17.50 8.78 -18.28
C PRO A 150 -17.06 8.46 -16.84
N GLU A 151 -16.28 7.41 -16.65
CA GLU A 151 -15.76 6.99 -15.34
C GLU A 151 -14.82 7.98 -14.66
N TYR A 152 -14.27 8.93 -15.44
CA TYR A 152 -13.37 10.00 -14.96
C TYR A 152 -13.96 11.39 -15.15
N ALA A 153 -15.26 11.51 -15.44
CA ALA A 153 -15.93 12.78 -15.72
C ALA A 153 -15.88 13.78 -14.55
N ASP A 154 -15.66 13.29 -13.34
CA ASP A 154 -15.48 14.10 -12.14
C ASP A 154 -14.08 14.70 -12.00
N ILE A 155 -13.10 14.21 -12.77
CA ILE A 155 -11.72 14.70 -12.70
C ILE A 155 -11.54 15.85 -13.68
N GLU A 156 -11.22 17.00 -13.14
CA GLU A 156 -10.97 18.23 -13.94
C GLU A 156 -9.56 18.76 -13.71
N GLU A 157 -9.05 19.46 -14.73
CA GLU A 157 -7.77 20.15 -14.64
C GLU A 157 -7.98 21.64 -14.36
N LEU A 158 -7.08 22.20 -13.56
CA LEU A 158 -6.92 23.63 -13.40
C LEU A 158 -5.44 24.02 -13.39
N THR A 159 -5.17 25.28 -13.68
CA THR A 159 -3.83 25.86 -13.62
C THR A 159 -3.83 26.98 -12.57
N ASN A 160 -2.84 26.99 -11.69
CA ASN A 160 -2.70 28.03 -10.68
C ASN A 160 -2.04 29.31 -11.24
N ASN A 161 -1.86 30.32 -10.38
CA ASN A 161 -1.24 31.60 -10.76
C ASN A 161 0.25 31.49 -11.14
N GLN A 162 0.88 30.36 -10.82
CA GLN A 162 2.27 30.07 -11.16
C GLN A 162 2.42 29.21 -12.42
N ASN A 163 1.35 28.99 -13.16
CA ASN A 163 1.29 28.11 -14.34
C ASN A 163 1.48 26.62 -14.01
N GLU A 164 1.30 26.22 -12.76
CA GLU A 164 1.32 24.81 -12.39
C GLU A 164 -0.05 24.16 -12.62
N ARG A 165 -0.06 22.93 -13.10
CA ARG A 165 -1.25 22.17 -13.46
C ARG A 165 -1.63 21.22 -12.33
N PHE A 166 -2.92 21.21 -11.98
CA PHE A 166 -3.52 20.40 -10.94
C PHE A 166 -4.72 19.64 -11.47
N LEU A 167 -4.96 18.47 -10.89
CA LEU A 167 -6.21 17.72 -11.06
C LEU A 167 -7.00 17.77 -9.74
N PHE A 168 -8.33 17.84 -9.85
CA PHE A 168 -9.22 17.78 -8.70
C PHE A 168 -10.51 17.03 -9.05
N SER A 169 -11.18 16.48 -8.03
CA SER A 169 -12.46 15.80 -8.21
C SER A 169 -13.62 16.72 -7.86
N THR A 170 -14.53 16.91 -8.81
CA THR A 170 -15.76 17.69 -8.61
C THR A 170 -16.75 17.01 -7.68
N GLN A 171 -16.55 15.74 -7.34
CA GLN A 171 -17.34 15.04 -6.31
C GLN A 171 -17.08 15.60 -4.90
N HIS A 172 -15.92 16.19 -4.67
CA HIS A 172 -15.49 16.62 -3.35
C HIS A 172 -15.14 18.11 -3.27
N LEU A 173 -14.74 18.74 -4.37
CA LEU A 173 -14.33 20.14 -4.42
C LEU A 173 -15.07 20.90 -5.52
N THR A 174 -15.44 22.16 -5.23
CA THR A 174 -15.85 23.07 -6.29
C THR A 174 -14.61 23.61 -7.03
N ARG A 175 -14.73 23.90 -8.33
CA ARG A 175 -13.64 24.48 -9.11
C ARG A 175 -13.09 25.77 -8.50
N ARG A 176 -13.97 26.61 -7.95
CA ARG A 176 -13.60 27.86 -7.27
C ARG A 176 -12.71 27.61 -6.06
N TYR A 177 -13.09 26.64 -5.22
CA TYR A 177 -12.31 26.28 -4.05
C TYR A 177 -10.98 25.64 -4.44
N ALA A 178 -10.99 24.67 -5.35
CA ALA A 178 -9.78 24.02 -5.85
C ALA A 178 -8.77 25.03 -6.41
N LYS A 179 -9.25 26.03 -7.18
CA LYS A 179 -8.41 27.11 -7.71
C LYS A 179 -7.82 27.97 -6.58
N ALA A 180 -8.63 28.38 -5.62
CA ALA A 180 -8.19 29.22 -4.52
C ALA A 180 -7.07 28.58 -3.68
N ILE A 181 -7.22 27.29 -3.33
CA ILE A 181 -6.19 26.59 -2.54
C ILE A 181 -4.93 26.29 -3.37
N SER A 182 -5.06 26.06 -4.68
CA SER A 182 -3.90 25.83 -5.57
C SER A 182 -3.08 27.09 -5.82
N ASP A 183 -3.68 28.28 -5.66
CA ASP A 183 -2.97 29.56 -5.78
C ASP A 183 -2.15 29.89 -4.53
N VAL A 184 -2.47 29.31 -3.37
CA VAL A 184 -1.77 29.59 -2.09
C VAL A 184 -0.49 28.76 -1.96
N ASP A 185 -0.30 27.75 -2.77
CA ASP A 185 0.83 26.84 -2.89
C ASP A 185 1.55 26.47 -1.57
N GLU A 186 1.07 25.42 -0.91
CA GLU A 186 1.77 24.77 0.20
C GLU A 186 2.42 23.42 -0.20
N TRP A 187 2.46 23.07 -1.47
CA TRP A 187 3.17 21.91 -1.96
C TRP A 187 4.67 22.22 -2.14
N THR A 188 5.25 22.86 -1.15
CA THR A 188 6.72 23.02 -1.09
C THR A 188 7.37 21.69 -0.74
N ASP A 189 8.48 21.42 -1.42
CA ASP A 189 9.31 20.21 -1.35
C ASP A 189 9.76 19.81 0.06
#